data_6a07a2ad2c73befd40c264762e2be7aa
#
_entry.id   6a07a2ad2c73befd40c264762e2be7aa
#
_cell.length_a   1.000
_cell.length_b   1.000
_cell.length_c   1.000
_cell.angle_alpha   90.00
_cell.angle_beta   90.00
_cell.angle_gamma   90.00
#
_symmetry.space_group_name_H-M   'P 1'
#
loop_
_entity.id
_entity.type
_entity.pdbx_description
1 polymer ?
#
loop_
_entity_poly.entity_id
_entity_poly.type
_entity_poly.pdbx_seq_one_letter_code
_entity_poly.pdbx_strand_id
1 'polypeptide(L)'
;MKVLDAVARILKAEGIEWAGCFPSNNLIEAVAEVGINPIMFRQERGAAMAVDGFSRMRNREEFGVLITQGGPGSENTMGGLAQAYADNVPILYLPGGPAVSARSVKPNFSPARTYESVSVSAEVLFQPNQVASVMRRAFHALRNGRPGPVIVEIPADVGEMDVDDSVVSSYAPPKRHRFAPDPAEIKEAVRLLLAAKKPVIWSGMGVLMSGASPELTQLAEIAQIPVYCTMPGKSGFDQRHPLSLGSGSSATSLQARTWLQESDVLLGVGTSLTRTGYGQPIPDGKVMIHNTETVADLNKDFNVDVGLVGDTKLTLEMMVEEVKVQLGGQNRKGSSELADQIAEINDKWMAEWSDALTSDETPITPYRVIGEMINVLDQENSIVTHDAGAPRDIIMPFYPGTVPHSYVGWGKTTHLGYGIPLMTGVKMACPDKFCMNI
;
A
#
# COMPACT_ATOMS: atom_id res chain seq x y z
N MET A 1 21.73 -4.07 -30.33
CA MET A 1 20.44 -3.37 -30.14
C MET A 1 20.67 -2.03 -29.49
N LYS A 2 19.66 -1.13 -29.45
CA LYS A 2 19.77 0.10 -28.68
C LYS A 2 19.56 -0.17 -27.17
N VAL A 3 20.06 0.72 -26.32
CA VAL A 3 19.84 0.66 -24.86
C VAL A 3 18.34 0.63 -24.51
N LEU A 4 17.51 1.44 -25.19
CA LEU A 4 16.06 1.44 -24.98
C LEU A 4 15.43 0.08 -25.30
N ASP A 5 15.87 -0.61 -26.37
CA ASP A 5 15.41 -1.97 -26.71
C ASP A 5 15.82 -2.98 -25.62
N ALA A 6 17.04 -2.83 -25.09
CA ALA A 6 17.51 -3.68 -24.01
C ALA A 6 16.66 -3.50 -22.73
N VAL A 7 16.35 -2.26 -22.36
CA VAL A 7 15.44 -1.96 -21.24
C VAL A 7 14.07 -2.57 -21.48
N ALA A 8 13.49 -2.38 -22.68
CA ALA A 8 12.17 -2.93 -23.01
C ALA A 8 12.14 -4.47 -22.94
N ARG A 9 13.19 -5.15 -23.42
CA ARG A 9 13.31 -6.62 -23.32
C ARG A 9 13.46 -7.10 -21.89
N ILE A 10 14.16 -6.36 -21.03
CA ILE A 10 14.25 -6.67 -19.60
C ILE A 10 12.90 -6.49 -18.93
N LEU A 11 12.16 -5.42 -19.22
CA LEU A 11 10.79 -5.24 -18.72
C LEU A 11 9.89 -6.43 -19.12
N LYS A 12 10.01 -6.90 -20.37
CA LYS A 12 9.27 -8.07 -20.83
C LYS A 12 9.68 -9.35 -20.10
N ALA A 13 10.97 -9.54 -19.83
CA ALA A 13 11.49 -10.67 -19.07
C ALA A 13 11.03 -10.64 -17.60
N GLU A 14 10.75 -9.47 -17.05
CA GLU A 14 10.18 -9.24 -15.70
C GLU A 14 8.66 -9.46 -15.65
N GLY A 15 8.03 -9.80 -16.77
CA GLY A 15 6.59 -10.06 -16.84
C GLY A 15 5.73 -8.81 -16.97
N ILE A 16 6.31 -7.65 -17.31
CA ILE A 16 5.53 -6.42 -17.51
C ILE A 16 4.69 -6.56 -18.79
N GLU A 17 3.37 -6.38 -18.64
CA GLU A 17 2.43 -6.49 -19.75
C GLU A 17 1.97 -5.12 -20.27
N TRP A 18 2.02 -4.08 -19.44
CA TRP A 18 1.64 -2.72 -19.80
C TRP A 18 2.46 -1.67 -19.05
N ALA A 19 2.48 -0.46 -19.58
CA ALA A 19 3.07 0.71 -18.93
C ALA A 19 2.15 1.91 -19.05
N GLY A 20 2.03 2.69 -17.96
CA GLY A 20 1.38 4.00 -17.97
C GLY A 20 2.30 5.01 -18.62
N CYS A 21 1.84 5.67 -19.69
CA CYS A 21 2.68 6.50 -20.54
C CYS A 21 2.10 7.90 -20.75
N PHE A 22 3.01 8.85 -20.98
CA PHE A 22 2.69 10.16 -21.57
C PHE A 22 3.83 10.54 -22.55
N PRO A 23 3.53 11.08 -23.76
CA PRO A 23 4.56 11.47 -24.71
C PRO A 23 5.45 12.60 -24.14
N SER A 24 6.71 12.78 -24.59
CA SER A 24 7.45 12.00 -25.57
C SER A 24 8.65 11.36 -24.87
N ASN A 25 8.73 10.05 -25.01
CA ASN A 25 9.87 9.26 -24.52
C ASN A 25 10.01 8.07 -25.49
N ASN A 26 11.17 7.93 -26.15
CA ASN A 26 11.41 6.89 -27.16
C ASN A 26 11.30 5.45 -26.58
N LEU A 27 11.41 5.28 -25.27
CA LEU A 27 11.16 4.00 -24.62
C LEU A 27 9.72 3.48 -24.84
N ILE A 28 8.75 4.38 -25.09
CA ILE A 28 7.35 4.01 -25.37
C ILE A 28 7.26 3.15 -26.64
N GLU A 29 8.01 3.49 -27.69
CA GLU A 29 8.06 2.70 -28.92
C GLU A 29 8.75 1.37 -28.69
N ALA A 30 9.88 1.38 -27.99
CA ALA A 30 10.64 0.15 -27.70
C ALA A 30 9.83 -0.87 -26.87
N VAL A 31 9.02 -0.43 -25.87
CA VAL A 31 8.15 -1.33 -25.10
C VAL A 31 7.01 -1.88 -25.96
N ALA A 32 6.45 -1.08 -26.89
CA ALA A 32 5.42 -1.56 -27.82
C ALA A 32 5.97 -2.64 -28.77
N GLU A 33 7.19 -2.49 -29.27
CA GLU A 33 7.84 -3.46 -30.16
C GLU A 33 8.04 -4.84 -29.53
N VAL A 34 8.26 -4.90 -28.21
CA VAL A 34 8.37 -6.17 -27.47
C VAL A 34 7.03 -6.69 -26.94
N GLY A 35 5.91 -6.05 -27.33
CA GLY A 35 4.55 -6.45 -26.95
C GLY A 35 4.17 -6.13 -25.50
N ILE A 36 4.73 -5.06 -24.95
CA ILE A 36 4.22 -4.40 -23.74
C ILE A 36 3.26 -3.30 -24.19
N ASN A 37 2.05 -3.25 -23.65
CA ASN A 37 1.03 -2.29 -24.07
C ASN A 37 1.26 -0.90 -23.44
N PRO A 38 1.66 0.15 -24.22
CA PRO A 38 1.79 1.50 -23.70
C PRO A 38 0.41 2.15 -23.62
N ILE A 39 -0.09 2.39 -22.41
CA ILE A 39 -1.37 3.06 -22.19
C ILE A 39 -1.15 4.56 -22.02
N MET A 40 -1.64 5.33 -22.99
CA MET A 40 -1.47 6.77 -23.05
C MET A 40 -2.50 7.50 -22.19
N PHE A 41 -2.03 8.23 -21.19
CA PHE A 41 -2.86 9.07 -20.33
C PHE A 41 -2.95 10.51 -20.85
N ARG A 42 -3.90 11.28 -20.32
CA ARG A 42 -4.08 12.70 -20.67
C ARG A 42 -3.04 13.62 -20.01
N GLN A 43 -2.40 13.12 -18.94
CA GLN A 43 -1.29 13.77 -18.25
C GLN A 43 -0.53 12.74 -17.40
N GLU A 44 0.72 13.03 -17.13
CA GLU A 44 1.66 12.15 -16.42
C GLU A 44 1.20 11.82 -14.99
N ARG A 45 0.59 12.79 -14.32
CA ARG A 45 0.05 12.61 -12.97
C ARG A 45 -0.99 11.50 -12.92
N GLY A 46 -1.92 11.48 -13.88
CA GLY A 46 -2.92 10.41 -13.97
C GLY A 46 -2.30 9.04 -14.24
N ALA A 47 -1.26 8.97 -15.09
CA ALA A 47 -0.50 7.74 -15.31
C ALA A 47 0.17 7.25 -14.02
N ALA A 48 0.82 8.15 -13.26
CA ALA A 48 1.46 7.81 -11.99
C ALA A 48 0.47 7.24 -10.96
N MET A 49 -0.73 7.82 -10.87
CA MET A 49 -1.77 7.37 -9.96
C MET A 49 -2.39 6.03 -10.40
N ALA A 50 -2.49 5.78 -11.70
CA ALA A 50 -3.00 4.50 -12.21
C ALA A 50 -2.00 3.35 -11.97
N VAL A 51 -0.71 3.55 -12.22
CA VAL A 51 0.29 2.52 -11.91
C VAL A 51 0.41 2.26 -10.40
N ASP A 52 0.15 3.25 -9.55
CA ASP A 52 0.00 3.06 -8.09
C ASP A 52 -1.18 2.12 -7.80
N GLY A 53 -2.37 2.42 -8.34
CA GLY A 53 -3.56 1.58 -8.13
C GLY A 53 -3.36 0.13 -8.54
N PHE A 54 -2.70 -0.09 -9.68
CA PHE A 54 -2.34 -1.43 -10.13
C PHE A 54 -1.41 -2.14 -9.14
N SER A 55 -0.34 -1.49 -8.71
CA SER A 55 0.64 -2.06 -7.78
C SER A 55 0.02 -2.45 -6.43
N ARG A 56 -0.93 -1.67 -5.92
CA ARG A 56 -1.63 -1.96 -4.65
C ARG A 56 -2.38 -3.28 -4.69
N MET A 57 -2.89 -3.68 -5.85
CA MET A 57 -3.71 -4.89 -6.04
C MET A 57 -2.87 -6.15 -6.28
N ARG A 58 -1.57 -6.02 -6.51
CA ARG A 58 -0.70 -7.12 -6.97
C ARG A 58 0.24 -7.70 -5.91
N ASN A 59 0.06 -7.34 -4.63
CA ASN A 59 0.78 -7.95 -3.50
C ASN A 59 2.31 -8.04 -3.69
N ARG A 60 2.91 -7.07 -4.39
CA ARG A 60 4.35 -7.03 -4.76
C ARG A 60 4.81 -8.16 -5.68
N GLU A 61 3.91 -8.86 -6.34
CA GLU A 61 4.26 -9.84 -7.38
C GLU A 61 4.45 -9.16 -8.74
N GLU A 62 3.61 -8.19 -9.06
CA GLU A 62 3.69 -7.35 -10.25
C GLU A 62 3.73 -5.87 -9.85
N PHE A 63 4.26 -5.03 -10.75
CA PHE A 63 4.46 -3.60 -10.48
C PHE A 63 3.92 -2.75 -11.61
N GLY A 64 3.35 -1.61 -11.28
CA GLY A 64 3.06 -0.56 -12.24
C GLY A 64 4.34 0.07 -12.77
N VAL A 65 4.44 0.20 -14.07
CA VAL A 65 5.55 0.86 -14.76
C VAL A 65 5.07 2.17 -15.36
N LEU A 66 5.82 3.25 -15.10
CA LEU A 66 5.53 4.60 -15.58
C LEU A 66 6.64 5.06 -16.51
N ILE A 67 6.29 5.54 -17.70
CA ILE A 67 7.22 6.07 -18.71
C ILE A 67 6.75 7.47 -19.12
N THR A 68 7.58 8.48 -18.86
CA THR A 68 7.26 9.87 -19.24
C THR A 68 8.49 10.60 -19.78
N GLN A 69 8.26 11.75 -20.39
CA GLN A 69 9.29 12.70 -20.71
C GLN A 69 10.07 13.12 -19.45
N GLY A 70 11.33 13.44 -19.59
CA GLY A 70 12.10 14.19 -18.58
C GLY A 70 11.63 15.64 -18.45
N GLY A 71 12.18 16.39 -17.51
CA GLY A 71 11.77 17.77 -17.28
C GLY A 71 10.29 17.90 -16.95
N PRO A 72 9.46 18.52 -17.79
CA PRO A 72 8.05 18.80 -17.48
C PRO A 72 7.22 17.55 -17.20
N GLY A 73 7.51 16.41 -17.86
CA GLY A 73 6.83 15.16 -17.54
C GLY A 73 7.15 14.67 -16.14
N SER A 74 8.40 14.82 -15.70
CA SER A 74 8.78 14.49 -14.33
C SER A 74 8.14 15.46 -13.32
N GLU A 75 8.10 16.75 -13.58
CA GLU A 75 7.43 17.70 -12.70
C GLU A 75 5.97 17.31 -12.43
N ASN A 76 5.24 16.91 -13.47
CA ASN A 76 3.84 16.51 -13.36
C ASN A 76 3.61 15.19 -12.60
N THR A 77 4.59 14.28 -12.52
CA THR A 77 4.45 13.00 -11.81
C THR A 77 4.72 13.09 -10.31
N MET A 78 5.33 14.18 -9.82
CA MET A 78 5.79 14.34 -8.45
C MET A 78 4.70 14.00 -7.42
N GLY A 79 3.50 14.54 -7.56
CA GLY A 79 2.41 14.30 -6.60
C GLY A 79 1.99 12.82 -6.51
N GLY A 80 1.96 12.12 -7.66
CA GLY A 80 1.63 10.69 -7.70
C GLY A 80 2.71 9.82 -7.02
N LEU A 81 3.98 10.07 -7.35
CA LEU A 81 5.09 9.30 -6.78
C LEU A 81 5.32 9.61 -5.28
N ALA A 82 5.15 10.88 -4.87
CA ALA A 82 5.23 11.23 -3.45
C ALA A 82 4.13 10.54 -2.61
N GLN A 83 2.91 10.41 -3.15
CA GLN A 83 1.82 9.66 -2.50
C GLN A 83 2.15 8.16 -2.43
N ALA A 84 2.63 7.56 -3.52
CA ALA A 84 3.06 6.16 -3.56
C ALA A 84 4.21 5.89 -2.55
N TYR A 85 5.17 6.81 -2.45
CA TYR A 85 6.26 6.72 -1.47
C TYR A 85 5.75 6.79 -0.02
N ALA A 86 4.86 7.74 0.27
CA ALA A 86 4.28 7.90 1.60
C ALA A 86 3.48 6.65 2.03
N ASP A 87 2.76 6.02 1.09
CA ASP A 87 1.97 4.81 1.33
C ASP A 87 2.76 3.51 1.12
N ASN A 88 4.05 3.57 0.78
CA ASN A 88 4.91 2.40 0.52
C ASN A 88 4.42 1.52 -0.64
N VAL A 89 4.08 2.11 -1.77
CA VAL A 89 3.62 1.39 -2.97
C VAL A 89 4.77 1.28 -3.98
N PRO A 90 5.13 0.06 -4.43
CA PRO A 90 6.21 -0.13 -5.38
C PRO A 90 5.77 0.27 -6.80
N ILE A 91 6.49 1.20 -7.40
CA ILE A 91 6.29 1.67 -8.78
C ILE A 91 7.66 1.78 -9.45
N LEU A 92 7.81 1.25 -10.67
CA LEU A 92 8.98 1.52 -11.49
C LEU A 92 8.72 2.76 -12.35
N TYR A 93 9.50 3.79 -12.15
CA TYR A 93 9.44 5.02 -12.95
C TYR A 93 10.68 5.15 -13.85
N LEU A 94 10.45 5.27 -15.15
CA LEU A 94 11.46 5.36 -16.22
C LEU A 94 11.34 6.71 -16.95
N PRO A 95 11.75 7.82 -16.32
CA PRO A 95 11.77 9.11 -16.98
C PRO A 95 12.90 9.19 -18.00
N GLY A 96 12.68 9.93 -19.07
CA GLY A 96 13.78 10.45 -19.88
C GLY A 96 14.64 11.43 -19.07
N GLY A 97 15.90 11.59 -19.45
CA GLY A 97 16.81 12.56 -18.85
C GLY A 97 17.52 13.41 -19.90
N PRO A 98 18.08 14.57 -19.52
CA PRO A 98 18.97 15.31 -20.40
C PRO A 98 20.20 14.46 -20.76
N ALA A 99 20.82 14.75 -21.89
CA ALA A 99 22.10 14.12 -22.27
C ALA A 99 23.12 14.23 -21.13
N VAL A 100 23.96 13.20 -20.96
CA VAL A 100 24.94 13.14 -19.86
C VAL A 100 25.78 14.41 -19.77
N SER A 101 26.22 14.95 -20.93
CA SER A 101 27.00 16.18 -21.01
C SER A 101 26.24 17.44 -20.55
N ALA A 102 24.93 17.46 -20.66
CA ALA A 102 24.07 18.58 -20.32
C ALA A 102 23.48 18.49 -18.89
N ARG A 103 23.59 17.35 -18.22
CA ARG A 103 22.93 17.04 -16.96
C ARG A 103 23.23 18.00 -15.81
N SER A 104 24.43 18.54 -15.76
CA SER A 104 24.84 19.52 -14.74
C SER A 104 24.66 20.99 -15.17
N VAL A 105 24.21 21.22 -16.40
CA VAL A 105 24.00 22.57 -16.95
C VAL A 105 22.62 23.09 -16.58
N LYS A 106 22.58 24.13 -15.75
CA LYS A 106 21.30 24.77 -15.39
C LYS A 106 20.69 25.49 -16.60
N PRO A 107 19.36 25.43 -16.78
CA PRO A 107 18.33 24.94 -15.86
C PRO A 107 17.92 23.47 -16.07
N ASN A 108 18.78 22.62 -16.67
CA ASN A 108 18.42 21.23 -16.87
C ASN A 108 18.05 20.52 -15.56
N PHE A 109 17.05 19.65 -15.67
CA PHE A 109 16.41 18.94 -14.57
C PHE A 109 16.79 17.46 -14.63
N SER A 110 17.31 16.92 -13.53
CA SER A 110 17.60 15.50 -13.38
C SER A 110 16.48 14.82 -12.55
N PRO A 111 15.64 13.99 -13.17
CA PRO A 111 14.60 13.24 -12.45
C PRO A 111 15.15 12.42 -11.29
N ALA A 112 16.18 11.61 -11.48
CA ALA A 112 16.74 10.78 -10.42
C ALA A 112 17.13 11.60 -9.18
N ARG A 113 17.81 12.73 -9.37
CA ARG A 113 18.20 13.61 -8.25
C ARG A 113 16.99 14.25 -7.56
N THR A 114 15.97 14.65 -8.33
CA THR A 114 14.80 15.35 -7.77
C THR A 114 13.92 14.39 -6.99
N TYR A 115 13.80 13.15 -7.43
CA TYR A 115 12.98 12.13 -6.79
C TYR A 115 13.68 11.36 -5.66
N GLU A 116 14.94 11.64 -5.37
CA GLU A 116 15.70 10.95 -4.31
C GLU A 116 14.96 10.97 -2.96
N SER A 117 14.29 12.08 -2.63
CA SER A 117 13.54 12.24 -1.36
C SER A 117 12.20 11.53 -1.32
N VAL A 118 11.68 11.07 -2.44
CA VAL A 118 10.36 10.40 -2.57
C VAL A 118 10.46 9.08 -3.33
N SER A 119 11.58 8.40 -3.18
CA SER A 119 11.84 7.07 -3.74
C SER A 119 12.65 6.21 -2.80
N VAL A 120 12.60 4.90 -2.97
CA VAL A 120 13.46 3.95 -2.23
C VAL A 120 14.79 3.75 -2.93
N SER A 121 14.84 4.05 -4.24
CA SER A 121 16.06 4.03 -5.06
C SER A 121 15.88 4.95 -6.26
N ALA A 122 16.94 5.73 -6.57
CA ALA A 122 16.96 6.59 -7.74
C ALA A 122 18.35 6.50 -8.40
N GLU A 123 18.39 5.93 -9.59
CA GLU A 123 19.63 5.73 -10.35
C GLU A 123 19.56 6.38 -11.73
N VAL A 124 20.73 6.66 -12.31
CA VAL A 124 20.88 7.11 -13.69
C VAL A 124 21.64 6.06 -14.49
N LEU A 125 21.13 5.70 -15.63
CA LEU A 125 21.82 4.81 -16.57
C LEU A 125 22.86 5.59 -17.38
N PHE A 126 24.12 5.58 -16.93
CA PHE A 126 25.20 6.36 -17.55
C PHE A 126 25.85 5.68 -18.76
N GLN A 127 25.84 4.36 -18.84
CA GLN A 127 26.56 3.61 -19.86
C GLN A 127 25.75 2.38 -20.33
N PRO A 128 25.84 2.02 -21.62
CA PRO A 128 25.11 0.89 -22.20
C PRO A 128 25.32 -0.44 -21.48
N ASN A 129 26.55 -0.75 -21.08
CA ASN A 129 26.88 -2.01 -20.41
C ASN A 129 26.32 -2.12 -18.98
N GLN A 130 25.75 -1.06 -18.43
CA GLN A 130 25.13 -1.04 -17.08
C GLN A 130 23.64 -1.45 -17.09
N VAL A 131 23.00 -1.56 -18.26
CA VAL A 131 21.53 -1.79 -18.35
C VAL A 131 21.08 -2.95 -17.46
N ALA A 132 21.68 -4.14 -17.63
CA ALA A 132 21.28 -5.32 -16.83
C ALA A 132 21.49 -5.13 -15.32
N SER A 133 22.58 -4.47 -14.92
CA SER A 133 22.90 -4.29 -13.51
C SER A 133 22.02 -3.22 -12.85
N VAL A 134 21.71 -2.12 -13.53
CA VAL A 134 20.81 -1.06 -13.07
C VAL A 134 19.39 -1.62 -12.94
N MET A 135 18.87 -2.27 -13.97
CA MET A 135 17.53 -2.85 -13.95
C MET A 135 17.39 -3.95 -12.88
N ARG A 136 18.43 -4.78 -12.68
CA ARG A 136 18.44 -5.79 -11.60
C ARG A 136 18.33 -5.15 -10.23
N ARG A 137 19.07 -4.07 -9.95
CA ARG A 137 18.95 -3.33 -8.68
C ARG A 137 17.57 -2.69 -8.52
N ALA A 138 17.04 -2.13 -9.60
CA ALA A 138 15.70 -1.54 -9.59
C ALA A 138 14.63 -2.57 -9.22
N PHE A 139 14.58 -3.71 -9.91
CA PHE A 139 13.62 -4.77 -9.60
C PHE A 139 13.88 -5.46 -8.26
N HIS A 140 15.14 -5.53 -7.82
CA HIS A 140 15.44 -6.00 -6.47
C HIS A 140 14.85 -5.07 -5.42
N ALA A 141 14.99 -3.76 -5.56
CA ALA A 141 14.45 -2.76 -4.65
C ALA A 141 12.90 -2.74 -4.63
N LEU A 142 12.25 -2.99 -5.78
CA LEU A 142 10.79 -3.12 -5.85
C LEU A 142 10.27 -4.35 -5.06
N ARG A 143 11.01 -5.46 -5.09
CA ARG A 143 10.60 -6.73 -4.47
C ARG A 143 11.00 -6.87 -3.02
N ASN A 144 12.09 -6.24 -2.59
CA ASN A 144 12.72 -6.51 -1.29
C ASN A 144 12.82 -5.24 -0.43
N GLY A 145 12.80 -5.41 0.88
CA GLY A 145 12.83 -4.33 1.85
C GLY A 145 11.55 -3.48 1.84
N ARG A 146 11.66 -2.24 2.31
CA ARG A 146 10.53 -1.30 2.33
C ARG A 146 10.08 -0.98 0.91
N PRO A 147 8.80 -1.20 0.54
CA PRO A 147 8.30 -0.88 -0.78
C PRO A 147 8.20 0.64 -1.01
N GLY A 148 8.31 1.03 -2.28
CA GLY A 148 8.15 2.42 -2.71
C GLY A 148 8.57 2.61 -4.16
N PRO A 149 8.45 3.82 -4.70
CA PRO A 149 8.89 4.14 -6.05
C PRO A 149 10.39 3.89 -6.24
N VAL A 150 10.73 3.32 -7.36
CA VAL A 150 12.11 3.13 -7.87
C VAL A 150 12.24 3.88 -9.17
N ILE A 151 13.27 4.71 -9.26
CA ILE A 151 13.50 5.61 -10.41
C ILE A 151 14.73 5.15 -11.18
N VAL A 152 14.61 4.98 -12.49
CA VAL A 152 15.76 4.79 -13.39
C VAL A 152 15.68 5.84 -14.49
N GLU A 153 16.44 6.92 -14.33
CA GLU A 153 16.57 7.98 -15.33
C GLU A 153 17.41 7.47 -16.52
N ILE A 154 16.88 7.60 -17.72
CA ILE A 154 17.57 7.22 -18.95
C ILE A 154 17.93 8.50 -19.72
N PRO A 155 19.21 8.93 -19.72
CA PRO A 155 19.65 10.07 -20.51
C PRO A 155 19.40 9.86 -22.01
N ALA A 156 18.99 10.90 -22.71
CA ALA A 156 18.58 10.82 -24.11
C ALA A 156 19.69 10.27 -25.05
N ASP A 157 20.93 10.67 -24.82
CA ASP A 157 22.09 10.18 -25.58
C ASP A 157 22.42 8.72 -25.27
N VAL A 158 22.33 8.30 -24.01
CA VAL A 158 22.59 6.91 -23.61
C VAL A 158 21.53 5.96 -24.14
N GLY A 159 20.26 6.38 -24.14
CA GLY A 159 19.15 5.57 -24.68
C GLY A 159 19.35 5.14 -26.13
N GLU A 160 20.01 5.97 -26.93
CA GLU A 160 20.27 5.73 -28.36
C GLU A 160 21.62 5.03 -28.66
N MET A 161 22.43 4.78 -27.61
CA MET A 161 23.69 4.04 -27.78
C MET A 161 23.45 2.57 -28.06
N ASP A 162 24.40 1.95 -28.75
CA ASP A 162 24.38 0.52 -29.01
C ASP A 162 24.87 -0.27 -27.77
N VAL A 163 24.22 -1.39 -27.49
CA VAL A 163 24.59 -2.34 -26.45
C VAL A 163 24.66 -3.76 -27.02
N ASP A 164 25.59 -4.56 -26.51
CA ASP A 164 25.72 -5.95 -26.90
C ASP A 164 24.51 -6.77 -26.43
N ASP A 165 24.02 -7.66 -27.27
CA ASP A 165 22.86 -8.50 -26.99
C ASP A 165 23.07 -9.45 -25.79
N SER A 166 24.33 -9.77 -25.47
CA SER A 166 24.69 -10.58 -24.29
C SER A 166 24.31 -9.94 -22.98
N VAL A 167 24.19 -8.61 -22.93
CA VAL A 167 23.75 -7.88 -21.73
C VAL A 167 22.33 -8.28 -21.35
N VAL A 168 21.44 -8.41 -22.33
CA VAL A 168 20.04 -8.84 -22.07
C VAL A 168 19.97 -10.34 -21.82
N SER A 169 20.71 -11.16 -22.59
CA SER A 169 20.69 -12.62 -22.42
C SER A 169 21.28 -13.09 -21.08
N SER A 170 22.12 -12.26 -20.44
CA SER A 170 22.66 -12.51 -19.09
C SER A 170 21.72 -12.03 -17.95
N TYR A 171 20.63 -11.35 -18.28
CA TYR A 171 19.69 -10.86 -17.28
C TYR A 171 18.84 -11.98 -16.72
N ALA A 172 18.70 -12.01 -15.39
CA ALA A 172 17.77 -12.87 -14.68
C ALA A 172 16.97 -12.04 -13.66
N PRO A 173 15.63 -12.18 -13.64
CA PRO A 173 14.78 -11.49 -12.69
C PRO A 173 15.16 -11.79 -11.23
N PRO A 174 15.40 -10.79 -10.38
CA PRO A 174 15.69 -11.00 -8.98
C PRO A 174 14.46 -11.56 -8.24
N LYS A 175 14.68 -12.47 -7.30
CA LYS A 175 13.62 -13.06 -6.50
C LYS A 175 13.22 -12.14 -5.33
N ARG A 176 11.98 -12.28 -4.86
CA ARG A 176 11.54 -11.77 -3.56
C ARG A 176 12.11 -12.65 -2.45
N HIS A 177 12.66 -12.03 -1.43
CA HIS A 177 13.15 -12.68 -0.22
C HIS A 177 12.30 -12.24 0.97
N ARG A 178 11.79 -13.20 1.73
CA ARG A 178 11.07 -12.94 2.98
C ARG A 178 11.97 -13.33 4.15
N PHE A 179 11.88 -12.59 5.21
CA PHE A 179 12.59 -12.88 6.45
C PHE A 179 11.62 -12.80 7.63
N ALA A 180 11.87 -13.60 8.65
CA ALA A 180 11.07 -13.69 9.86
C ALA A 180 11.75 -12.91 10.99
N PRO A 181 10.97 -12.41 11.98
CA PRO A 181 11.51 -11.84 13.21
C PRO A 181 12.27 -12.85 14.05
N ASP A 182 13.03 -12.36 15.04
CA ASP A 182 13.64 -13.22 16.07
C ASP A 182 12.55 -14.00 16.84
N PRO A 183 12.66 -15.33 16.96
CA PRO A 183 11.70 -16.12 17.74
C PRO A 183 11.59 -15.70 19.21
N ALA A 184 12.65 -15.15 19.81
CA ALA A 184 12.59 -14.64 21.18
C ALA A 184 11.67 -13.41 21.29
N GLU A 185 11.71 -12.51 20.31
CA GLU A 185 10.83 -11.34 20.23
C GLU A 185 9.36 -11.76 19.97
N ILE A 186 9.13 -12.78 19.15
CA ILE A 186 7.79 -13.37 18.93
C ILE A 186 7.22 -13.89 20.26
N LYS A 187 8.03 -14.64 21.02
CA LYS A 187 7.61 -15.20 22.30
C LYS A 187 7.25 -14.12 23.31
N GLU A 188 8.06 -13.07 23.39
CA GLU A 188 7.81 -11.93 24.29
C GLU A 188 6.58 -11.13 23.85
N ALA A 189 6.41 -10.87 22.56
CA ALA A 189 5.24 -10.21 22.02
C ALA A 189 3.93 -10.94 22.37
N VAL A 190 3.91 -12.25 22.16
CA VAL A 190 2.74 -13.09 22.52
C VAL A 190 2.49 -13.08 24.02
N ARG A 191 3.53 -13.19 24.84
CA ARG A 191 3.39 -13.12 26.31
C ARG A 191 2.74 -11.82 26.75
N LEU A 192 3.17 -10.67 26.21
CA LEU A 192 2.60 -9.37 26.51
C LEU A 192 1.13 -9.25 26.06
N LEU A 193 0.82 -9.73 24.86
CA LEU A 193 -0.56 -9.72 24.35
C LEU A 193 -1.52 -10.57 25.18
N LEU A 194 -1.08 -11.76 25.58
CA LEU A 194 -1.90 -12.67 26.37
C LEU A 194 -2.08 -12.20 27.82
N ALA A 195 -1.11 -11.46 28.38
CA ALA A 195 -1.18 -10.86 29.72
C ALA A 195 -1.98 -9.55 29.74
N ALA A 196 -2.22 -8.93 28.60
CA ALA A 196 -2.94 -7.65 28.49
C ALA A 196 -4.39 -7.76 28.98
N LYS A 197 -4.91 -6.70 29.60
CA LYS A 197 -6.32 -6.61 30.00
C LYS A 197 -7.22 -6.29 28.80
N LYS A 198 -6.78 -5.36 27.96
CA LYS A 198 -7.54 -4.87 26.82
C LYS A 198 -6.62 -4.66 25.59
N PRO A 199 -6.10 -5.74 24.99
CA PRO A 199 -5.24 -5.64 23.82
C PRO A 199 -6.00 -5.21 22.59
N VAL A 200 -5.29 -4.64 21.61
CA VAL A 200 -5.81 -4.29 20.28
C VAL A 200 -4.78 -4.59 19.20
N ILE A 201 -5.24 -5.08 18.05
CA ILE A 201 -4.44 -5.18 16.84
C ILE A 201 -4.71 -3.96 15.97
N TRP A 202 -3.64 -3.28 15.55
CA TRP A 202 -3.64 -2.16 14.62
C TRP A 202 -3.10 -2.63 13.26
N SER A 203 -4.01 -2.98 12.35
CA SER A 203 -3.68 -3.59 11.06
C SER A 203 -3.42 -2.52 9.99
N GLY A 204 -2.24 -2.56 9.37
CA GLY A 204 -1.85 -1.69 8.26
C GLY A 204 -1.92 -2.38 6.89
N MET A 205 -1.52 -1.64 5.84
CA MET A 205 -1.53 -2.13 4.45
C MET A 205 -0.58 -3.32 4.23
N GLY A 206 0.45 -3.49 5.05
CA GLY A 206 1.37 -4.63 4.97
C GLY A 206 0.67 -5.98 5.08
N VAL A 207 -0.47 -6.06 5.77
CA VAL A 207 -1.31 -7.26 5.84
C VAL A 207 -1.83 -7.63 4.45
N LEU A 208 -2.37 -6.66 3.71
CA LEU A 208 -2.83 -6.86 2.32
C LEU A 208 -1.67 -7.19 1.39
N MET A 209 -0.58 -6.41 1.45
CA MET A 209 0.60 -6.56 0.58
C MET A 209 1.35 -7.89 0.76
N SER A 210 1.24 -8.52 1.93
CA SER A 210 1.82 -9.85 2.20
C SER A 210 0.83 -11.00 2.03
N GLY A 211 -0.45 -10.71 1.77
CA GLY A 211 -1.52 -11.70 1.70
C GLY A 211 -1.77 -12.38 3.05
N ALA A 212 -1.68 -11.64 4.16
CA ALA A 212 -1.71 -12.15 5.53
C ALA A 212 -3.07 -12.00 6.23
N SER A 213 -4.14 -11.71 5.50
CA SER A 213 -5.49 -11.56 6.08
C SER A 213 -5.99 -12.84 6.79
N PRO A 214 -5.77 -14.06 6.26
CA PRO A 214 -6.15 -15.29 6.95
C PRO A 214 -5.42 -15.47 8.29
N GLU A 215 -4.12 -15.22 8.32
CA GLU A 215 -3.29 -15.34 9.53
C GLU A 215 -3.65 -14.28 10.58
N LEU A 216 -4.00 -13.07 10.13
CA LEU A 216 -4.52 -12.01 11.01
C LEU A 216 -5.84 -12.44 11.66
N THR A 217 -6.77 -12.99 10.88
CA THR A 217 -8.06 -13.49 11.38
C THR A 217 -7.82 -14.61 12.39
N GLN A 218 -6.98 -15.58 12.07
CA GLN A 218 -6.65 -16.67 12.98
C GLN A 218 -6.03 -16.18 14.29
N LEU A 219 -5.09 -15.24 14.25
CA LEU A 219 -4.50 -14.64 15.46
C LEU A 219 -5.56 -13.94 16.30
N ALA A 220 -6.41 -13.13 15.68
CA ALA A 220 -7.50 -12.41 16.37
C ALA A 220 -8.45 -13.38 17.08
N GLU A 221 -8.85 -14.47 16.43
CA GLU A 221 -9.77 -15.47 16.95
C GLU A 221 -9.17 -16.27 18.12
N ILE A 222 -7.96 -16.82 17.97
CA ILE A 222 -7.36 -17.67 19.02
C ILE A 222 -6.91 -16.86 20.23
N ALA A 223 -6.43 -15.63 20.03
CA ALA A 223 -6.00 -14.74 21.10
C ALA A 223 -7.14 -13.84 21.62
N GLN A 224 -8.31 -13.85 20.99
CA GLN A 224 -9.47 -13.01 21.34
C GLN A 224 -9.10 -11.53 21.45
N ILE A 225 -8.54 -10.99 20.36
CA ILE A 225 -8.07 -9.61 20.29
C ILE A 225 -8.81 -8.87 19.16
N PRO A 226 -9.48 -7.75 19.46
CA PRO A 226 -10.13 -6.94 18.43
C PRO A 226 -9.15 -6.30 17.47
N VAL A 227 -9.61 -6.12 16.22
CA VAL A 227 -8.80 -5.61 15.11
C VAL A 227 -9.36 -4.27 14.60
N TYR A 228 -8.52 -3.26 14.62
CA TYR A 228 -8.73 -1.99 13.95
C TYR A 228 -7.88 -1.93 12.68
N CYS A 229 -8.48 -1.57 11.54
CA CYS A 229 -7.75 -1.37 10.30
C CYS A 229 -7.46 0.11 10.06
N THR A 230 -6.21 0.43 9.75
CA THR A 230 -5.86 1.78 9.27
C THR A 230 -6.54 2.03 7.92
N MET A 231 -6.64 3.30 7.51
CA MET A 231 -7.20 3.65 6.21
C MET A 231 -6.54 2.87 5.04
N PRO A 232 -5.20 2.80 4.91
CA PRO A 232 -4.56 1.99 3.87
C PRO A 232 -4.69 0.47 4.09
N GLY A 233 -4.95 0.03 5.32
CA GLY A 233 -5.13 -1.39 5.67
C GLY A 233 -6.59 -1.86 5.65
N LYS A 234 -7.55 -0.97 5.33
CA LYS A 234 -8.97 -1.31 5.23
C LYS A 234 -9.18 -2.46 4.26
N SER A 235 -10.07 -3.40 4.60
CA SER A 235 -10.26 -4.72 3.99
C SER A 235 -9.17 -5.78 4.25
N GLY A 236 -8.13 -5.47 5.02
CA GLY A 236 -7.18 -6.48 5.51
C GLY A 236 -7.76 -7.41 6.58
N PHE A 237 -8.87 -7.02 7.19
CA PHE A 237 -9.69 -7.80 8.12
C PHE A 237 -11.17 -7.55 7.79
N ASP A 238 -11.97 -8.62 7.72
CA ASP A 238 -13.40 -8.49 7.40
C ASP A 238 -14.12 -7.65 8.46
N GLN A 239 -14.71 -6.53 8.04
CA GLN A 239 -15.40 -5.64 8.97
C GLN A 239 -16.75 -6.18 9.46
N ARG A 240 -17.25 -7.29 8.92
CA ARG A 240 -18.42 -8.03 9.45
C ARG A 240 -18.05 -8.99 10.58
N HIS A 241 -16.75 -9.23 10.80
CA HIS A 241 -16.26 -10.14 11.83
C HIS A 241 -16.57 -9.59 13.24
N PRO A 242 -17.03 -10.42 14.22
CA PRO A 242 -17.40 -9.95 15.57
C PRO A 242 -16.29 -9.23 16.33
N LEU A 243 -15.02 -9.50 16.01
CA LEU A 243 -13.86 -8.81 16.60
C LEU A 243 -13.41 -7.57 15.80
N SER A 244 -14.18 -7.14 14.80
CA SER A 244 -13.82 -5.95 14.03
C SER A 244 -14.19 -4.67 14.75
N LEU A 245 -13.22 -3.78 14.92
CA LEU A 245 -13.44 -2.40 15.35
C LEU A 245 -13.68 -1.45 14.17
N GLY A 246 -13.71 -1.97 12.94
CA GLY A 246 -13.84 -1.15 11.75
C GLY A 246 -12.51 -0.53 11.30
N SER A 247 -12.62 0.59 10.60
CA SER A 247 -11.47 1.35 10.10
C SER A 247 -11.74 2.85 10.23
N GLY A 248 -10.68 3.64 10.07
CA GLY A 248 -10.85 5.10 10.12
C GLY A 248 -9.66 5.86 9.55
N SER A 249 -9.93 7.14 9.37
CA SER A 249 -8.97 8.22 9.15
C SER A 249 -8.95 9.10 10.41
N SER A 250 -9.00 10.42 10.25
CA SER A 250 -9.37 11.34 11.35
C SER A 250 -10.80 11.10 11.85
N ALA A 251 -11.69 10.61 10.99
CA ALA A 251 -13.02 10.12 11.33
C ALA A 251 -12.99 8.60 11.49
N THR A 252 -13.55 8.08 12.57
CA THR A 252 -13.61 6.65 12.89
C THR A 252 -14.87 6.30 13.66
N SER A 253 -15.22 5.01 13.70
CA SER A 253 -16.38 4.52 14.43
C SER A 253 -16.23 4.65 15.95
N LEU A 254 -17.36 4.65 16.68
CA LEU A 254 -17.35 4.77 18.13
C LEU A 254 -16.64 3.60 18.80
N GLN A 255 -16.87 2.36 18.34
CA GLN A 255 -16.20 1.17 18.89
C GLN A 255 -14.68 1.23 18.73
N ALA A 256 -14.18 1.69 17.60
CA ALA A 256 -12.75 1.87 17.40
C ALA A 256 -12.17 2.92 18.36
N ARG A 257 -12.84 4.07 18.46
CA ARG A 257 -12.41 5.16 19.34
C ARG A 257 -12.39 4.73 20.82
N THR A 258 -13.46 4.08 21.28
CA THR A 258 -13.57 3.59 22.66
C THR A 258 -12.48 2.57 22.96
N TRP A 259 -12.31 1.58 22.07
CA TRP A 259 -11.34 0.52 22.29
C TRP A 259 -9.90 1.03 22.28
N LEU A 260 -9.54 1.88 21.32
CA LEU A 260 -8.21 2.48 21.24
C LEU A 260 -7.90 3.36 22.48
N GLN A 261 -8.90 4.06 23.02
CA GLN A 261 -8.71 4.86 24.24
C GLN A 261 -8.40 3.99 25.46
N GLU A 262 -9.06 2.86 25.60
CA GLU A 262 -9.01 2.00 26.79
C GLU A 262 -7.94 0.90 26.71
N SER A 263 -7.39 0.62 25.53
CA SER A 263 -6.41 -0.47 25.34
C SER A 263 -5.09 -0.20 26.08
N ASP A 264 -4.53 -1.26 26.68
CA ASP A 264 -3.26 -1.25 27.42
C ASP A 264 -2.07 -1.76 26.60
N VAL A 265 -2.33 -2.64 25.59
CA VAL A 265 -1.33 -3.16 24.66
C VAL A 265 -1.81 -2.97 23.24
N LEU A 266 -0.95 -2.45 22.36
CA LEU A 266 -1.22 -2.32 20.93
C LEU A 266 -0.19 -3.12 20.11
N LEU A 267 -0.70 -4.04 19.29
CA LEU A 267 0.07 -4.72 18.28
C LEU A 267 -0.11 -4.05 16.92
N GLY A 268 0.88 -3.31 16.45
CA GLY A 268 0.93 -2.79 15.09
C GLY A 268 1.42 -3.86 14.12
N VAL A 269 0.59 -4.25 13.14
CA VAL A 269 0.91 -5.33 12.18
C VAL A 269 0.92 -4.76 10.77
N GLY A 270 2.02 -4.97 10.05
CA GLY A 270 2.16 -4.51 8.67
C GLY A 270 1.92 -3.01 8.51
N THR A 271 2.38 -2.23 9.46
CA THR A 271 2.18 -0.79 9.52
C THR A 271 3.50 -0.08 9.76
N SER A 272 3.61 1.17 9.34
CA SER A 272 4.79 1.99 9.63
C SER A 272 4.68 2.76 10.95
N LEU A 273 3.54 2.70 11.66
CA LEU A 273 3.23 3.47 12.87
C LEU A 273 3.65 4.95 12.77
N THR A 274 3.46 5.56 11.60
CA THR A 274 3.78 6.97 11.38
C THR A 274 2.59 7.83 11.82
N ARG A 275 2.83 8.86 12.61
CA ARG A 275 1.83 9.88 12.93
C ARG A 275 1.50 10.66 11.67
N THR A 276 0.23 10.93 11.45
CA THR A 276 -0.27 11.71 10.31
C THR A 276 -1.48 12.53 10.74
N GLY A 277 -1.63 13.72 10.18
CA GLY A 277 -2.79 14.58 10.45
C GLY A 277 -4.12 14.01 9.93
N TYR A 278 -4.07 12.96 9.13
CA TYR A 278 -5.24 12.34 8.50
C TYR A 278 -5.55 10.93 9.01
N GLY A 279 -4.79 10.43 9.97
CA GLY A 279 -4.98 9.12 10.59
C GLY A 279 -5.63 9.21 11.96
N GLN A 280 -6.13 8.07 12.45
CA GLN A 280 -6.60 7.94 13.82
C GLN A 280 -5.43 8.10 14.80
N PRO A 281 -5.50 9.00 15.79
CA PRO A 281 -4.49 9.10 16.84
C PRO A 281 -4.43 7.84 17.70
N ILE A 282 -3.24 7.41 18.06
CA ILE A 282 -3.00 6.37 19.06
C ILE A 282 -2.76 7.07 20.40
N PRO A 283 -3.60 6.86 21.43
CA PRO A 283 -3.38 7.41 22.76
C PRO A 283 -2.10 6.88 23.40
N ASP A 284 -1.43 7.71 24.19
CA ASP A 284 -0.21 7.37 24.90
C ASP A 284 -0.44 6.35 26.04
N GLY A 285 0.64 5.81 26.60
CA GLY A 285 0.63 4.93 27.77
C GLY A 285 0.39 3.46 27.49
N LYS A 286 0.49 3.03 26.24
CA LYS A 286 0.35 1.62 25.83
C LYS A 286 1.69 0.93 25.71
N VAL A 287 1.72 -0.36 26.00
CA VAL A 287 2.80 -1.24 25.56
C VAL A 287 2.68 -1.41 24.04
N MET A 288 3.75 -1.12 23.32
CA MET A 288 3.77 -1.10 21.87
C MET A 288 4.56 -2.27 21.29
N ILE A 289 3.88 -3.15 20.57
CA ILE A 289 4.48 -4.23 19.79
C ILE A 289 4.36 -3.85 18.32
N HIS A 290 5.45 -3.90 17.56
CA HIS A 290 5.45 -3.37 16.20
C HIS A 290 6.06 -4.32 15.17
N ASN A 291 5.23 -4.86 14.27
CA ASN A 291 5.68 -5.59 13.08
C ASN A 291 5.83 -4.64 11.88
N THR A 292 7.01 -4.66 11.29
CA THR A 292 7.39 -3.92 10.07
C THR A 292 8.49 -4.66 9.31
N GLU A 293 8.62 -4.43 8.01
CA GLU A 293 9.72 -4.97 7.19
C GLU A 293 11.05 -4.21 7.33
N THR A 294 11.10 -3.09 8.07
CA THR A 294 12.31 -2.28 8.19
C THR A 294 12.57 -1.78 9.60
N VAL A 295 13.80 -1.92 10.06
CA VAL A 295 14.26 -1.35 11.34
C VAL A 295 14.04 0.16 11.41
N ALA A 296 14.08 0.87 10.28
CA ALA A 296 13.90 2.31 10.22
C ALA A 296 12.48 2.79 10.65
N ASP A 297 11.50 1.90 10.70
CA ASP A 297 10.17 2.23 11.21
C ASP A 297 10.05 2.10 12.73
N LEU A 298 10.95 1.36 13.38
CA LEU A 298 10.92 1.22 14.84
C LEU A 298 11.35 2.52 15.54
N ASN A 299 10.65 2.86 16.59
CA ASN A 299 10.96 4.00 17.47
C ASN A 299 10.98 5.38 16.77
N LYS A 300 10.37 5.54 15.59
CA LYS A 300 10.39 6.84 14.90
C LYS A 300 9.35 7.84 15.44
N ASP A 301 8.13 7.38 15.77
CA ASP A 301 7.05 8.22 16.29
C ASP A 301 6.49 7.73 17.64
N PHE A 302 6.72 6.46 17.96
CA PHE A 302 6.30 5.83 19.21
C PHE A 302 7.44 5.01 19.77
N ASN A 303 7.59 4.99 21.09
CA ASN A 303 8.47 4.03 21.75
C ASN A 303 7.93 2.62 21.53
N VAL A 304 8.77 1.71 21.09
CA VAL A 304 8.41 0.31 20.79
C VAL A 304 9.04 -0.58 21.86
N ASP A 305 8.21 -1.34 22.57
CA ASP A 305 8.66 -2.27 23.61
C ASP A 305 9.18 -3.57 22.98
N VAL A 306 8.52 -4.06 21.92
CA VAL A 306 8.94 -5.26 21.16
C VAL A 306 8.87 -4.99 19.66
N GLY A 307 10.00 -5.11 18.97
CA GLY A 307 10.12 -4.89 17.53
C GLY A 307 10.17 -6.20 16.75
N LEU A 308 9.15 -6.48 15.95
CA LEU A 308 9.05 -7.67 15.10
C LEU A 308 9.43 -7.31 13.66
N VAL A 309 10.74 -7.28 13.35
CA VAL A 309 11.22 -6.92 12.01
C VAL A 309 11.16 -8.13 11.08
N GLY A 310 10.24 -8.10 10.12
CA GLY A 310 10.05 -9.21 9.19
C GLY A 310 8.79 -9.07 8.33
N ASP A 311 8.65 -10.01 7.38
CA ASP A 311 7.45 -10.14 6.56
C ASP A 311 6.22 -10.36 7.45
N THR A 312 5.15 -9.63 7.17
CA THR A 312 3.95 -9.64 8.01
C THR A 312 3.29 -11.01 8.07
N LYS A 313 3.25 -11.76 6.97
CA LYS A 313 2.64 -13.09 6.94
C LYS A 313 3.43 -14.08 7.78
N LEU A 314 4.75 -14.14 7.59
CA LEU A 314 5.62 -14.99 8.40
C LEU A 314 5.55 -14.63 9.89
N THR A 315 5.49 -13.34 10.21
CA THR A 315 5.33 -12.87 11.59
C THR A 315 4.04 -13.38 12.21
N LEU A 316 2.92 -13.24 11.51
CA LEU A 316 1.61 -13.69 12.01
C LEU A 316 1.53 -15.21 12.13
N GLU A 317 2.09 -15.97 11.17
CA GLU A 317 2.22 -17.43 11.26
C GLU A 317 2.96 -17.85 12.53
N MET A 318 4.12 -17.23 12.81
CA MET A 318 4.89 -17.51 14.03
C MET A 318 4.13 -17.12 15.31
N MET A 319 3.44 -15.98 15.31
CA MET A 319 2.64 -15.55 16.46
C MET A 319 1.46 -16.50 16.73
N VAL A 320 0.78 -16.97 15.70
CA VAL A 320 -0.30 -17.95 15.81
C VAL A 320 0.20 -19.24 16.47
N GLU A 321 1.33 -19.76 16.02
CA GLU A 321 1.93 -20.98 16.62
C GLU A 321 2.37 -20.74 18.07
N GLU A 322 2.99 -19.61 18.38
CA GLU A 322 3.41 -19.27 19.74
C GLU A 322 2.21 -19.06 20.68
N VAL A 323 1.10 -18.46 20.21
CA VAL A 323 -0.15 -18.37 20.98
C VAL A 323 -0.68 -19.76 21.35
N LYS A 324 -0.70 -20.71 20.41
CA LYS A 324 -1.10 -22.09 20.66
C LYS A 324 -0.22 -22.75 21.74
N VAL A 325 1.09 -22.51 21.68
CA VAL A 325 2.04 -23.02 22.68
C VAL A 325 1.74 -22.44 24.07
N GLN A 326 1.64 -21.11 24.18
CA GLN A 326 1.44 -20.45 25.48
C GLN A 326 0.05 -20.72 26.11
N LEU A 327 -0.97 -20.95 25.28
CA LEU A 327 -2.33 -21.30 25.72
C LEU A 327 -2.56 -22.82 25.87
N GLY A 328 -1.54 -23.67 25.63
CA GLY A 328 -1.67 -25.12 25.73
C GLY A 328 -2.69 -25.72 24.74
N GLY A 329 -2.82 -25.11 23.55
CA GLY A 329 -3.74 -25.55 22.50
C GLY A 329 -5.20 -25.11 22.71
N GLN A 330 -5.49 -24.28 23.71
CA GLN A 330 -6.81 -23.70 23.94
C GLN A 330 -6.89 -22.26 23.36
N ASN A 331 -8.10 -21.77 23.12
CA ASN A 331 -8.32 -20.36 22.85
C ASN A 331 -8.32 -19.55 24.16
N ARG A 332 -7.92 -18.28 24.08
CA ARG A 332 -8.05 -17.36 25.21
C ARG A 332 -9.55 -17.24 25.60
N LYS A 333 -9.83 -17.32 26.91
CA LYS A 333 -11.20 -17.22 27.43
C LYS A 333 -11.73 -15.79 27.28
N GLY A 334 -13.03 -15.63 27.01
CA GLY A 334 -13.71 -14.32 26.96
C GLY A 334 -14.43 -13.99 25.65
N SER A 335 -14.61 -14.95 24.74
CA SER A 335 -15.05 -14.71 23.35
C SER A 335 -16.46 -14.12 23.17
N SER A 336 -17.47 -14.58 23.90
CA SER A 336 -18.84 -14.09 23.72
C SER A 336 -19.03 -12.69 24.27
N GLU A 337 -18.57 -12.42 25.47
CA GLU A 337 -18.69 -11.10 26.11
C GLU A 337 -17.97 -9.99 25.33
N LEU A 338 -16.81 -10.30 24.73
CA LEU A 338 -16.04 -9.36 23.94
C LEU A 338 -16.76 -8.95 22.64
N ALA A 339 -17.28 -9.93 21.91
CA ALA A 339 -18.05 -9.69 20.69
C ALA A 339 -19.34 -8.90 20.98
N ASP A 340 -20.04 -9.25 22.06
CA ASP A 340 -21.26 -8.57 22.50
C ASP A 340 -20.99 -7.10 22.89
N GLN A 341 -19.87 -6.81 23.58
CA GLN A 341 -19.47 -5.43 23.90
C GLN A 341 -19.18 -4.60 22.65
N ILE A 342 -18.49 -5.18 21.66
CA ILE A 342 -18.21 -4.50 20.39
C ILE A 342 -19.51 -4.23 19.64
N ALA A 343 -20.40 -5.22 19.55
CA ALA A 343 -21.69 -5.11 18.89
C ALA A 343 -22.57 -4.03 19.55
N GLU A 344 -22.69 -4.00 20.87
CA GLU A 344 -23.49 -3.01 21.60
C GLU A 344 -23.02 -1.57 21.29
N ILE A 345 -21.69 -1.32 21.30
CA ILE A 345 -21.15 0.01 20.99
C ILE A 345 -21.41 0.37 19.50
N ASN A 346 -21.25 -0.60 18.61
CA ASN A 346 -21.51 -0.39 17.18
C ASN A 346 -22.99 -0.09 16.90
N ASP A 347 -23.90 -0.86 17.49
CA ASP A 347 -25.34 -0.69 17.30
C ASP A 347 -25.82 0.68 17.82
N LYS A 348 -25.32 1.09 18.98
CA LYS A 348 -25.57 2.43 19.52
C LYS A 348 -25.08 3.52 18.56
N TRP A 349 -23.87 3.37 18.02
CA TRP A 349 -23.31 4.34 17.08
C TRP A 349 -24.07 4.36 15.75
N MET A 350 -24.40 3.21 15.19
CA MET A 350 -25.19 3.12 13.95
C MET A 350 -26.60 3.71 14.11
N ALA A 351 -27.22 3.54 15.29
CA ALA A 351 -28.51 4.16 15.59
C ALA A 351 -28.46 5.70 15.59
N GLU A 352 -27.33 6.30 16.05
CA GLU A 352 -27.13 7.75 16.00
C GLU A 352 -27.01 8.29 14.56
N TRP A 353 -26.54 7.46 13.59
CA TRP A 353 -26.33 7.85 12.21
C TRP A 353 -27.40 7.37 11.23
N SER A 354 -28.36 6.56 11.68
CA SER A 354 -29.40 5.97 10.83
C SER A 354 -30.16 7.00 10.01
N ASP A 355 -30.58 8.12 10.62
CA ASP A 355 -31.33 9.17 9.94
C ASP A 355 -30.50 9.86 8.84
N ALA A 356 -29.19 10.03 9.06
CA ALA A 356 -28.30 10.61 8.07
C ALA A 356 -28.05 9.66 6.87
N LEU A 357 -27.87 8.36 7.15
CA LEU A 357 -27.64 7.32 6.15
C LEU A 357 -28.88 7.01 5.29
N THR A 358 -30.08 7.36 5.77
CA THR A 358 -31.36 7.13 5.08
C THR A 358 -32.09 8.42 4.71
N SER A 359 -31.47 9.60 4.85
CA SER A 359 -32.06 10.93 4.65
C SER A 359 -32.64 11.09 3.24
N ASP A 360 -33.82 11.68 3.14
CA ASP A 360 -34.49 12.05 1.90
C ASP A 360 -34.29 13.54 1.53
N GLU A 361 -33.34 14.21 2.14
CA GLU A 361 -33.04 15.62 1.86
C GLU A 361 -32.65 15.87 0.39
N THR A 362 -33.01 17.04 -0.11
CA THR A 362 -32.62 17.53 -1.44
C THR A 362 -31.85 18.86 -1.29
N PRO A 363 -30.61 18.98 -1.80
CA PRO A 363 -29.84 17.95 -2.51
C PRO A 363 -29.47 16.74 -1.62
N ILE A 364 -29.25 15.57 -2.25
CA ILE A 364 -28.87 14.34 -1.54
C ILE A 364 -27.64 14.56 -0.67
N THR A 365 -27.68 14.05 0.56
CA THR A 365 -26.56 14.17 1.49
C THR A 365 -25.45 13.15 1.19
N PRO A 366 -24.17 13.44 1.49
CA PRO A 366 -23.09 12.48 1.33
C PRO A 366 -23.30 11.19 2.14
N TYR A 367 -23.89 11.27 3.32
CA TYR A 367 -24.19 10.10 4.16
C TYR A 367 -25.22 9.17 3.51
N ARG A 368 -26.27 9.75 2.86
CA ARG A 368 -27.25 8.96 2.10
C ARG A 368 -26.58 8.22 0.94
N VAL A 369 -25.62 8.84 0.24
CA VAL A 369 -24.86 8.16 -0.82
C VAL A 369 -24.15 6.90 -0.26
N ILE A 370 -23.51 7.01 0.90
CA ILE A 370 -22.85 5.86 1.53
C ILE A 370 -23.86 4.79 1.96
N GLY A 371 -25.00 5.19 2.53
CA GLY A 371 -26.08 4.27 2.86
C GLY A 371 -26.57 3.46 1.66
N GLU A 372 -26.79 4.13 0.52
CA GLU A 372 -27.18 3.45 -0.73
C GLU A 372 -26.06 2.55 -1.29
N MET A 373 -24.79 2.97 -1.20
CA MET A 373 -23.66 2.13 -1.59
C MET A 373 -23.62 0.81 -0.80
N ILE A 374 -23.87 0.86 0.51
CA ILE A 374 -23.90 -0.33 1.37
C ILE A 374 -25.02 -1.28 0.94
N ASN A 375 -26.19 -0.74 0.55
CA ASN A 375 -27.37 -1.51 0.19
C ASN A 375 -27.30 -2.11 -1.23
N VAL A 376 -26.67 -1.39 -2.17
CA VAL A 376 -26.76 -1.73 -3.63
C VAL A 376 -25.51 -2.47 -4.13
N LEU A 377 -24.32 -2.19 -3.58
CA LEU A 377 -23.11 -2.81 -4.08
C LEU A 377 -22.94 -4.24 -3.57
N ASP A 378 -22.59 -5.15 -4.48
CA ASP A 378 -22.04 -6.44 -4.13
C ASP A 378 -20.63 -6.24 -3.54
N GLN A 379 -20.54 -6.21 -2.22
CA GLN A 379 -19.32 -5.86 -1.49
C GLN A 379 -18.16 -6.85 -1.70
N GLU A 380 -18.44 -8.08 -2.13
CA GLU A 380 -17.40 -9.08 -2.42
C GLU A 380 -16.90 -9.00 -3.87
N ASN A 381 -17.72 -8.48 -4.78
CA ASN A 381 -17.37 -8.30 -6.19
C ASN A 381 -17.14 -6.84 -6.59
N SER A 382 -17.19 -5.93 -5.62
CA SER A 382 -16.88 -4.51 -5.83
C SER A 382 -15.57 -4.12 -5.16
N ILE A 383 -14.85 -3.19 -5.79
CA ILE A 383 -13.67 -2.53 -5.22
C ILE A 383 -13.98 -1.03 -5.15
N VAL A 384 -13.92 -0.48 -3.95
CA VAL A 384 -14.25 0.93 -3.69
C VAL A 384 -13.01 1.69 -3.24
N THR A 385 -12.89 2.94 -3.66
CA THR A 385 -11.93 3.92 -3.14
C THR A 385 -12.61 5.26 -2.94
N HIS A 386 -11.90 6.18 -2.37
CA HIS A 386 -12.34 7.56 -2.09
C HIS A 386 -11.42 8.57 -2.78
N ASP A 387 -11.86 9.81 -2.91
CA ASP A 387 -10.94 10.93 -3.11
C ASP A 387 -10.58 11.58 -1.75
N ALA A 388 -9.70 12.55 -1.75
CA ALA A 388 -9.27 13.27 -0.57
C ALA A 388 -10.36 14.17 0.00
N GLY A 389 -10.28 14.51 1.28
CA GLY A 389 -11.22 15.41 1.96
C GLY A 389 -12.49 14.70 2.44
N ALA A 390 -13.64 15.35 2.26
CA ALA A 390 -14.92 14.86 2.76
C ALA A 390 -15.29 13.44 2.31
N PRO A 391 -15.10 13.03 1.04
CA PRO A 391 -15.39 11.65 0.63
C PRO A 391 -14.66 10.62 1.50
N ARG A 392 -13.36 10.82 1.77
CA ARG A 392 -12.58 9.95 2.63
C ARG A 392 -13.14 9.86 4.04
N ASP A 393 -13.39 11.03 4.66
CA ASP A 393 -13.76 11.07 6.07
C ASP A 393 -15.19 10.55 6.32
N ILE A 394 -16.07 10.68 5.33
CA ILE A 394 -17.44 10.18 5.41
C ILE A 394 -17.52 8.67 5.13
N ILE A 395 -16.80 8.15 4.12
CA ILE A 395 -16.91 6.74 3.78
C ILE A 395 -16.19 5.82 4.77
N MET A 396 -15.07 6.28 5.34
CA MET A 396 -14.19 5.44 6.17
C MET A 396 -14.89 4.74 7.32
N PRO A 397 -15.69 5.40 8.16
CA PRO A 397 -16.33 4.76 9.30
C PRO A 397 -17.50 3.86 8.94
N PHE A 398 -18.18 4.06 7.80
CA PHE A 398 -19.46 3.41 7.49
C PHE A 398 -19.37 2.29 6.43
N TYR A 399 -18.71 2.53 5.31
CA TYR A 399 -18.64 1.53 4.24
C TYR A 399 -17.73 0.36 4.65
N PRO A 400 -18.19 -0.90 4.69
CA PRO A 400 -17.38 -2.01 5.16
C PRO A 400 -16.36 -2.47 4.10
N GLY A 401 -15.14 -2.81 4.55
CA GLY A 401 -14.21 -3.61 3.78
C GLY A 401 -14.39 -5.08 4.16
N THR A 402 -14.81 -5.93 3.24
CA THR A 402 -15.27 -7.29 3.55
C THR A 402 -14.26 -8.37 3.17
N VAL A 403 -13.83 -8.39 1.91
CA VAL A 403 -12.80 -9.31 1.45
C VAL A 403 -11.50 -8.55 1.16
N PRO A 404 -10.32 -9.19 1.23
CA PRO A 404 -9.06 -8.53 0.92
C PRO A 404 -9.12 -7.78 -0.41
N HIS A 405 -8.66 -6.53 -0.40
CA HIS A 405 -8.69 -5.61 -1.52
C HIS A 405 -10.10 -5.14 -2.01
N SER A 406 -11.19 -5.42 -1.31
CA SER A 406 -12.50 -4.82 -1.64
C SER A 406 -12.55 -3.31 -1.40
N TYR A 407 -11.59 -2.77 -0.68
CA TYR A 407 -11.40 -1.34 -0.47
C TYR A 407 -9.94 -0.95 -0.67
N VAL A 408 -9.70 0.10 -1.44
CA VAL A 408 -8.36 0.66 -1.64
C VAL A 408 -8.24 1.98 -0.90
N GLY A 409 -7.68 1.93 0.30
CA GLY A 409 -7.40 3.11 1.11
C GLY A 409 -6.04 3.72 0.78
N TRP A 410 -5.97 5.04 0.79
CA TRP A 410 -4.75 5.80 0.50
C TRP A 410 -4.79 7.16 1.19
N GLY A 411 -3.69 7.86 1.26
CA GLY A 411 -3.74 9.28 1.60
C GLY A 411 -2.93 9.73 2.80
N LYS A 412 -1.73 9.20 3.05
CA LYS A 412 -0.81 9.84 4.01
C LYS A 412 -0.47 11.27 3.62
N THR A 413 -0.35 11.58 2.32
CA THR A 413 -0.13 12.93 1.79
C THR A 413 -1.40 13.57 1.26
N THR A 414 -2.45 12.82 1.04
CA THR A 414 -3.81 13.30 0.68
C THR A 414 -3.84 14.15 -0.59
N HIS A 415 -3.21 13.66 -1.67
CA HIS A 415 -3.17 14.37 -2.95
C HIS A 415 -4.53 14.35 -3.65
N LEU A 416 -5.14 15.53 -3.84
CA LEU A 416 -6.48 15.70 -4.44
C LEU A 416 -6.56 15.22 -5.90
N GLY A 417 -7.69 14.61 -6.27
CA GLY A 417 -7.93 14.09 -7.62
C GLY A 417 -7.22 12.76 -7.88
N TYR A 418 -6.90 12.02 -6.83
CA TYR A 418 -6.16 10.75 -6.91
C TYR A 418 -7.08 9.56 -7.21
N GLY A 419 -8.30 9.56 -6.69
CA GLY A 419 -9.17 8.39 -6.67
C GLY A 419 -9.56 7.87 -8.06
N ILE A 420 -9.89 8.75 -9.01
CA ILE A 420 -10.31 8.34 -10.37
C ILE A 420 -9.17 7.61 -11.11
N PRO A 421 -7.98 8.20 -11.29
CA PRO A 421 -6.91 7.49 -11.98
C PRO A 421 -6.37 6.29 -11.19
N LEU A 422 -6.34 6.33 -9.85
CA LEU A 422 -6.04 5.16 -9.02
C LEU A 422 -6.96 4.00 -9.37
N MET A 423 -8.28 4.25 -9.43
CA MET A 423 -9.27 3.22 -9.74
C MET A 423 -9.15 2.70 -11.18
N THR A 424 -8.63 3.49 -12.12
CA THR A 424 -8.29 3.01 -13.46
C THR A 424 -7.25 1.89 -13.39
N GLY A 425 -6.19 2.07 -12.60
CA GLY A 425 -5.17 1.04 -12.39
C GLY A 425 -5.69 -0.18 -11.64
N VAL A 426 -6.56 0.02 -10.65
CA VAL A 426 -7.25 -1.06 -9.93
C VAL A 426 -8.10 -1.89 -10.91
N LYS A 427 -8.85 -1.23 -11.79
CA LYS A 427 -9.66 -1.93 -12.81
C LYS A 427 -8.80 -2.74 -13.78
N MET A 428 -7.62 -2.26 -14.14
CA MET A 428 -6.67 -3.00 -14.97
C MET A 428 -6.11 -4.23 -14.22
N ALA A 429 -5.89 -4.11 -12.92
CA ALA A 429 -5.48 -5.24 -12.09
C ALA A 429 -6.62 -6.26 -11.88
N CYS A 430 -7.85 -5.81 -11.79
CA CYS A 430 -9.02 -6.63 -11.47
C CYS A 430 -10.14 -6.40 -12.50
N PRO A 431 -9.99 -6.88 -13.75
CA PRO A 431 -10.91 -6.56 -14.86
C PRO A 431 -12.35 -7.07 -14.63
N ASP A 432 -12.54 -8.12 -13.84
CA ASP A 432 -13.83 -8.73 -13.58
C ASP A 432 -14.60 -8.06 -12.41
N LYS A 433 -13.94 -7.23 -11.61
CA LYS A 433 -14.57 -6.55 -10.47
C LYS A 433 -15.25 -5.24 -10.87
N PHE A 434 -16.35 -4.91 -10.20
CA PHE A 434 -16.90 -3.56 -10.26
C PHE A 434 -16.00 -2.60 -9.48
N CYS A 435 -15.59 -1.50 -10.09
CA CYS A 435 -14.67 -0.54 -9.50
C CYS A 435 -15.32 0.84 -9.38
N MET A 436 -15.31 1.41 -8.18
CA MET A 436 -15.97 2.69 -7.89
C MET A 436 -15.07 3.63 -7.10
N ASN A 437 -15.00 4.88 -7.52
CA ASN A 437 -14.44 5.99 -6.74
C ASN A 437 -15.55 6.94 -6.31
N ILE A 438 -15.47 7.45 -5.08
CA ILE A 438 -16.38 8.46 -4.53
C ILE A 438 -15.61 9.74 -4.16
#